data_d4e62f8b10114ac7706bd4a33f220f64
#
_entry.id   d4e62f8b10114ac7706bd4a33f220f64
#
_cell.length_a   1.000
_cell.length_b   1.000
_cell.length_c   1.000
_cell.angle_alpha   90.00
_cell.angle_beta   90.00
_cell.angle_gamma   90.00
#
_symmetry.space_group_name_H-M   'P 1'
#
loop_
_entity.id
_entity.type
_entity.pdbx_description
1 polymer ?
#
loop_
_entity_poly.entity_id
_entity_poly.type
_entity_poly.pdbx_seq_one_letter_code
_entity_poly.pdbx_strand_id
1 'polypeptide(L)'
;MRIGFFLREAVRAMRRSAAPSFAALATVLVTLLVLGAFIPIVQATNGAANSVRSRVEVDVYMKTNAAAADATRVRSELLSVPHVRSVQFVSKATAYAQQSKIDPAAYRLLGTNPLPDTFHVVPDNPSNVLVVQHSLTSGGSQGGMLDAMIQSVSNKRTDTKKILEVTNLVTITAAVLTVLLTIASVLLIANTIRLSLYARRREVEVMKLVGATDWFIRWPFVIEGIIVGAAGALLAIAVLGVTKVALLDPLANNWSLIAAPQTIPFTALVAVLVGAGVMVSALGSGLSLRRFLRV
;
A
#
# COMPACT_ATOMS: atom_id res chain seq x y z
N MET A 1 -4.48 9.75 -41.42
CA MET A 1 -3.39 8.82 -41.09
C MET A 1 -3.98 7.42 -40.88
N ARG A 2 -3.53 6.41 -41.63
CA ARG A 2 -4.10 5.03 -41.53
C ARG A 2 -3.42 4.28 -40.39
N ILE A 3 -3.95 4.37 -39.19
CA ILE A 3 -3.47 3.68 -37.96
C ILE A 3 -3.26 2.19 -38.21
N GLY A 4 -4.14 1.54 -39.01
CA GLY A 4 -4.02 0.13 -39.35
C GLY A 4 -2.77 -0.25 -40.15
N PHE A 5 -2.18 0.68 -40.92
CA PHE A 5 -0.91 0.45 -41.60
C PHE A 5 0.24 0.35 -40.59
N PHE A 6 0.32 1.29 -39.65
CA PHE A 6 1.36 1.31 -38.61
C PHE A 6 1.25 0.12 -37.65
N LEU A 7 0.04 -0.30 -37.28
CA LEU A 7 -0.17 -1.52 -36.48
C LEU A 7 0.33 -2.77 -37.19
N ARG A 8 0.00 -2.95 -38.47
CA ARG A 8 0.44 -4.10 -39.25
C ARG A 8 1.96 -4.13 -39.43
N GLU A 9 2.57 -2.96 -39.64
CA GLU A 9 4.02 -2.81 -39.76
C GLU A 9 4.74 -3.08 -38.42
N ALA A 10 4.20 -2.60 -37.30
CA ALA A 10 4.75 -2.87 -35.96
C ALA A 10 4.71 -4.38 -35.62
N VAL A 11 3.59 -5.08 -35.91
CA VAL A 11 3.50 -6.54 -35.71
C VAL A 11 4.49 -7.30 -36.60
N ARG A 12 4.66 -6.87 -37.87
CA ARG A 12 5.64 -7.46 -38.78
C ARG A 12 7.09 -7.21 -38.30
N ALA A 13 7.34 -6.03 -37.71
CA ALA A 13 8.62 -5.68 -37.09
C ALA A 13 8.95 -6.57 -35.90
N MET A 14 7.99 -6.79 -35.01
CA MET A 14 8.16 -7.68 -33.84
C MET A 14 8.50 -9.12 -34.25
N ARG A 15 7.95 -9.62 -35.35
CA ARG A 15 8.30 -10.96 -35.86
C ARG A 15 9.74 -11.06 -36.38
N ARG A 16 10.31 -9.97 -36.90
CA ARG A 16 11.70 -9.94 -37.40
C ARG A 16 12.72 -9.76 -36.26
N SER A 17 12.34 -9.08 -35.16
CA SER A 17 13.16 -8.90 -33.95
C SER A 17 12.56 -9.67 -32.76
N ALA A 18 12.15 -10.93 -32.97
CA ALA A 18 11.38 -11.70 -32.01
C ALA A 18 12.07 -11.83 -30.63
N ALA A 19 13.34 -12.17 -30.59
CA ALA A 19 14.07 -12.39 -29.35
C ALA A 19 14.18 -11.13 -28.47
N PRO A 20 14.62 -9.95 -28.96
CA PRO A 20 14.63 -8.71 -28.17
C PRO A 20 13.24 -8.23 -27.75
N SER A 21 12.24 -8.35 -28.66
CA SER A 21 10.86 -7.93 -28.35
C SER A 21 10.22 -8.82 -27.30
N PHE A 22 10.49 -10.13 -27.32
CA PHE A 22 10.04 -11.07 -26.29
C PHE A 22 10.68 -10.76 -24.93
N ALA A 23 11.99 -10.48 -24.90
CA ALA A 23 12.67 -10.09 -23.66
C ALA A 23 12.09 -8.80 -23.07
N ALA A 24 11.82 -7.78 -23.91
CA ALA A 24 11.16 -6.56 -23.48
C ALA A 24 9.76 -6.81 -22.94
N LEU A 25 8.95 -7.62 -23.64
CA LEU A 25 7.61 -8.00 -23.19
C LEU A 25 7.64 -8.74 -21.85
N ALA A 26 8.54 -9.72 -21.69
CA ALA A 26 8.71 -10.48 -20.46
C ALA A 26 9.09 -9.55 -19.28
N THR A 27 9.98 -8.60 -19.50
CA THR A 27 10.38 -7.64 -18.43
C THR A 27 9.23 -6.70 -18.07
N VAL A 28 8.49 -6.18 -19.05
CA VAL A 28 7.30 -5.35 -18.78
C VAL A 28 6.24 -6.18 -18.03
N LEU A 29 6.00 -7.41 -18.46
CA LEU A 29 5.08 -8.34 -17.79
C LEU A 29 5.47 -8.52 -16.31
N VAL A 30 6.72 -8.87 -16.03
CA VAL A 30 7.19 -9.07 -14.65
C VAL A 30 7.07 -7.78 -13.83
N THR A 31 7.45 -6.63 -14.40
CA THR A 31 7.31 -5.33 -13.72
C THR A 31 5.86 -5.03 -13.34
N LEU A 32 4.93 -5.26 -14.28
CA LEU A 32 3.52 -5.01 -14.06
C LEU A 32 2.87 -6.04 -13.12
N LEU A 33 3.32 -7.30 -13.14
CA LEU A 33 2.91 -8.31 -12.16
C LEU A 33 3.33 -7.92 -10.74
N VAL A 34 4.58 -7.49 -10.59
CA VAL A 34 5.07 -7.01 -9.29
C VAL A 34 4.29 -5.77 -8.83
N LEU A 35 4.13 -4.77 -9.70
CA LEU A 35 3.33 -3.57 -9.40
C LEU A 35 1.89 -3.93 -9.02
N GLY A 36 1.25 -4.79 -9.82
CA GLY A 36 -0.14 -5.20 -9.61
C GLY A 36 -0.37 -6.05 -8.36
N ALA A 37 0.63 -6.82 -7.93
CA ALA A 37 0.58 -7.55 -6.68
C ALA A 37 0.87 -6.65 -5.46
N PHE A 38 1.86 -5.76 -5.56
CA PHE A 38 2.25 -4.91 -4.43
C PHE A 38 1.25 -3.81 -4.11
N ILE A 39 0.54 -3.25 -5.09
CA ILE A 39 -0.48 -2.21 -4.84
C ILE A 39 -1.53 -2.71 -3.82
N PRO A 40 -2.23 -3.83 -4.02
CA PRO A 40 -3.18 -4.35 -3.05
C PRO A 40 -2.53 -4.73 -1.70
N ILE A 41 -1.31 -5.29 -1.71
CA ILE A 41 -0.59 -5.67 -0.49
C ILE A 41 -0.30 -4.43 0.37
N VAL A 42 0.24 -3.37 -0.24
CA VAL A 42 0.53 -2.11 0.47
C VAL A 42 -0.75 -1.46 0.98
N GLN A 43 -1.84 -1.50 0.23
CA GLN A 43 -3.13 -0.99 0.69
C GLN A 43 -3.70 -1.81 1.84
N ALA A 44 -3.62 -3.13 1.76
CA ALA A 44 -4.06 -4.03 2.84
C ALA A 44 -3.27 -3.80 4.13
N THR A 45 -1.94 -3.70 4.04
CA THR A 45 -1.08 -3.43 5.20
C THR A 45 -1.30 -2.04 5.78
N ASN A 46 -1.48 -1.01 4.95
CA ASN A 46 -1.82 0.34 5.40
C ASN A 46 -3.23 0.39 6.02
N GLY A 47 -4.19 -0.33 5.47
CA GLY A 47 -5.53 -0.48 6.03
C GLY A 47 -5.49 -1.14 7.41
N ALA A 48 -4.76 -2.23 7.57
CA ALA A 48 -4.53 -2.88 8.85
C ALA A 48 -3.82 -1.94 9.84
N ALA A 49 -2.76 -1.25 9.41
CA ALA A 49 -2.06 -0.27 10.23
C ALA A 49 -2.96 0.88 10.67
N ASN A 50 -3.83 1.38 9.80
CA ASN A 50 -4.78 2.45 10.14
C ASN A 50 -5.88 1.96 11.08
N SER A 51 -6.37 0.74 10.93
CA SER A 51 -7.34 0.16 11.86
C SER A 51 -6.73 -0.06 13.27
N VAL A 52 -5.45 -0.41 13.32
CA VAL A 52 -4.71 -0.48 14.60
C VAL A 52 -4.47 0.93 15.16
N ARG A 53 -4.09 1.91 14.32
CA ARG A 53 -3.93 3.32 14.75
C ARG A 53 -5.21 3.92 15.29
N SER A 54 -6.37 3.61 14.69
CA SER A 54 -7.67 4.10 15.16
C SER A 54 -8.12 3.48 16.49
N ARG A 55 -7.53 2.34 16.88
CA ARG A 55 -7.75 1.65 18.15
C ARG A 55 -6.66 1.92 19.18
N VAL A 56 -5.75 2.85 18.88
CA VAL A 56 -4.71 3.25 19.85
C VAL A 56 -5.36 4.11 20.92
N GLU A 57 -5.61 3.48 22.05
CA GLU A 57 -6.19 4.08 23.24
C GLU A 57 -5.19 3.96 24.38
N VAL A 58 -5.25 4.89 25.31
CA VAL A 58 -4.58 4.81 26.59
C VAL A 58 -5.61 4.37 27.61
N ASP A 59 -5.44 3.18 28.14
CA ASP A 59 -6.32 2.65 29.18
C ASP A 59 -5.87 3.18 30.54
N VAL A 60 -6.73 3.92 31.20
CA VAL A 60 -6.52 4.46 32.56
C VAL A 60 -7.40 3.68 33.51
N TYR A 61 -6.78 2.86 34.34
CA TYR A 61 -7.46 2.03 35.32
C TYR A 61 -7.61 2.79 36.63
N MET A 62 -8.83 2.85 37.16
CA MET A 62 -9.11 3.46 38.44
C MET A 62 -8.87 2.48 39.60
N LYS A 63 -8.64 3.00 40.77
CA LYS A 63 -8.60 2.21 42.00
C LYS A 63 -9.98 1.60 42.26
N THR A 64 -10.00 0.39 42.80
CA THR A 64 -11.26 -0.35 43.08
C THR A 64 -12.16 0.34 44.11
N ASN A 65 -11.64 1.24 44.95
CA ASN A 65 -12.36 2.03 45.93
C ASN A 65 -12.82 3.40 45.45
N ALA A 66 -12.66 3.71 44.14
CA ALA A 66 -13.09 4.98 43.58
C ALA A 66 -14.61 5.15 43.61
N ALA A 67 -15.10 6.31 44.04
CA ALA A 67 -16.52 6.63 44.01
C ALA A 67 -16.95 7.23 42.67
N ALA A 68 -18.25 7.31 42.41
CA ALA A 68 -18.77 7.90 41.18
C ALA A 68 -18.37 9.38 40.99
N ALA A 69 -18.22 10.12 42.12
CA ALA A 69 -17.73 11.49 42.08
C ALA A 69 -16.27 11.59 41.62
N ASP A 70 -15.42 10.61 41.99
CA ASP A 70 -14.04 10.53 41.54
C ASP A 70 -13.96 10.27 40.05
N ALA A 71 -14.83 9.40 39.52
CA ALA A 71 -14.88 9.13 38.08
C ALA A 71 -15.22 10.40 37.27
N THR A 72 -16.13 11.25 37.79
CA THR A 72 -16.48 12.51 37.11
C THR A 72 -15.33 13.50 37.15
N ARG A 73 -14.62 13.60 38.27
CA ARG A 73 -13.42 14.46 38.42
C ARG A 73 -12.32 14.02 37.51
N VAL A 74 -11.91 12.74 37.56
CA VAL A 74 -10.87 12.16 36.73
C VAL A 74 -11.20 12.36 35.25
N ARG A 75 -12.47 12.16 34.84
CA ARG A 75 -12.89 12.43 33.47
C ARG A 75 -12.62 13.85 33.00
N SER A 76 -12.93 14.84 33.87
CA SER A 76 -12.70 16.26 33.53
C SER A 76 -11.21 16.59 33.44
N GLU A 77 -10.40 16.00 34.30
CA GLU A 77 -8.94 16.14 34.27
C GLU A 77 -8.34 15.49 33.00
N LEU A 78 -8.77 14.26 32.64
CA LEU A 78 -8.34 13.59 31.45
C LEU A 78 -8.67 14.37 30.16
N LEU A 79 -9.82 15.04 30.11
CA LEU A 79 -10.21 15.91 28.99
C LEU A 79 -9.40 17.19 28.89
N SER A 80 -8.80 17.66 30.01
CA SER A 80 -7.94 18.84 30.03
C SER A 80 -6.51 18.57 29.57
N VAL A 81 -6.12 17.30 29.44
CA VAL A 81 -4.76 16.93 29.02
C VAL A 81 -4.56 17.27 27.54
N PRO A 82 -3.45 17.92 27.16
CA PRO A 82 -3.14 18.21 25.77
C PRO A 82 -3.13 16.94 24.93
N HIS A 83 -3.60 17.06 23.69
CA HIS A 83 -3.68 15.95 22.72
C HIS A 83 -4.68 14.82 23.03
N VAL A 84 -5.60 15.04 23.96
CA VAL A 84 -6.74 14.15 24.21
C VAL A 84 -7.93 14.60 23.35
N ARG A 85 -8.46 13.70 22.51
CA ARG A 85 -9.64 13.94 21.68
C ARG A 85 -10.94 13.60 22.42
N SER A 86 -10.98 12.44 23.06
CA SER A 86 -12.16 11.95 23.75
C SER A 86 -11.79 10.99 24.87
N VAL A 87 -12.66 10.91 25.88
CA VAL A 87 -12.52 10.02 27.02
C VAL A 87 -13.83 9.27 27.19
N GLN A 88 -13.77 7.93 27.07
CA GLN A 88 -14.89 7.03 27.24
C GLN A 88 -14.77 6.29 28.57
N PHE A 89 -15.79 6.38 29.41
CA PHE A 89 -15.85 5.64 30.66
C PHE A 89 -16.49 4.26 30.43
N VAL A 90 -15.82 3.22 30.93
CA VAL A 90 -16.31 1.85 30.95
C VAL A 90 -16.34 1.36 32.38
N SER A 91 -17.56 1.13 32.89
CA SER A 91 -17.69 0.63 34.26
C SER A 91 -17.22 -0.82 34.37
N LYS A 92 -16.76 -1.20 35.55
CA LYS A 92 -16.35 -2.57 35.88
C LYS A 92 -17.42 -3.62 35.53
N ALA A 93 -18.70 -3.26 35.62
CA ALA A 93 -19.81 -4.15 35.26
C ALA A 93 -19.90 -4.36 33.74
N THR A 94 -19.74 -3.26 32.97
CA THR A 94 -19.73 -3.30 31.50
C THR A 94 -18.51 -4.03 31.00
N ALA A 95 -17.34 -3.76 31.55
CA ALA A 95 -16.09 -4.45 31.20
C ALA A 95 -16.22 -5.97 31.45
N TYR A 96 -16.76 -6.37 32.61
CA TYR A 96 -16.98 -7.77 32.92
C TYR A 96 -17.95 -8.44 31.96
N ALA A 97 -19.07 -7.79 31.63
CA ALA A 97 -20.06 -8.31 30.70
C ALA A 97 -19.49 -8.47 29.25
N GLN A 98 -18.59 -7.61 28.85
CA GLN A 98 -17.92 -7.72 27.56
C GLN A 98 -16.86 -8.83 27.56
N GLN A 99 -16.02 -8.88 28.57
CA GLN A 99 -14.91 -9.83 28.66
C GLN A 99 -15.38 -11.26 28.92
N SER A 100 -16.44 -11.45 29.72
CA SER A 100 -17.06 -12.77 29.95
C SER A 100 -17.71 -13.37 28.70
N LYS A 101 -18.05 -12.56 27.69
CA LYS A 101 -18.51 -13.07 26.38
C LYS A 101 -17.35 -13.59 25.54
N ILE A 102 -16.14 -13.03 25.71
CA ILE A 102 -14.94 -13.41 24.95
C ILE A 102 -14.34 -14.71 25.53
N ASP A 103 -14.25 -14.80 26.86
CA ASP A 103 -13.74 -16.00 27.56
C ASP A 103 -14.67 -16.39 28.72
N PRO A 104 -15.79 -17.09 28.43
CA PRO A 104 -16.76 -17.49 29.45
C PRO A 104 -16.17 -18.47 30.48
N ALA A 105 -15.18 -19.27 30.10
CA ALA A 105 -14.60 -20.28 30.97
C ALA A 105 -13.73 -19.65 32.08
N ALA A 106 -12.87 -18.72 31.71
CA ALA A 106 -12.00 -18.04 32.68
C ALA A 106 -12.82 -17.22 33.68
N TYR A 107 -13.82 -16.47 33.20
CA TYR A 107 -14.62 -15.58 34.07
C TYR A 107 -15.59 -16.33 35.00
N ARG A 108 -16.01 -17.56 34.68
CA ARG A 108 -16.78 -18.41 35.57
C ARG A 108 -16.02 -18.87 36.80
N LEU A 109 -14.71 -19.05 36.69
CA LEU A 109 -13.83 -19.50 37.77
C LEU A 109 -13.50 -18.41 38.79
N LEU A 110 -13.66 -17.13 38.43
CA LEU A 110 -13.24 -16.00 39.27
C LEU A 110 -14.21 -15.65 40.41
N GLY A 111 -15.46 -16.09 40.35
CA GLY A 111 -16.50 -15.90 41.40
C GLY A 111 -16.89 -14.44 41.69
N THR A 112 -16.01 -13.50 41.48
CA THR A 112 -16.22 -12.05 41.66
C THR A 112 -15.64 -11.28 40.48
N ASN A 113 -16.13 -10.05 40.25
CA ASN A 113 -15.60 -9.19 39.20
C ASN A 113 -14.27 -8.55 39.65
N PRO A 114 -13.11 -8.94 39.08
CA PRO A 114 -11.81 -8.37 39.43
C PRO A 114 -11.47 -7.09 38.67
N LEU A 115 -12.30 -6.70 37.68
CA LEU A 115 -11.99 -5.59 36.78
C LEU A 115 -12.28 -4.24 37.47
N PRO A 116 -11.36 -3.27 37.33
CA PRO A 116 -11.59 -1.92 37.79
C PRO A 116 -12.44 -1.12 36.78
N ASP A 117 -12.95 0.02 37.21
CA ASP A 117 -13.49 1.02 36.30
C ASP A 117 -12.34 1.57 35.43
N THR A 118 -12.60 1.78 34.15
CA THR A 118 -11.55 2.10 33.19
C THR A 118 -11.98 3.29 32.32
N PHE A 119 -11.07 4.20 32.04
CA PHE A 119 -11.24 5.21 31.01
C PHE A 119 -10.41 4.84 29.78
N HIS A 120 -11.04 4.80 28.63
CA HIS A 120 -10.38 4.72 27.33
C HIS A 120 -10.14 6.14 26.82
N VAL A 121 -8.89 6.57 26.85
CA VAL A 121 -8.46 7.89 26.40
C VAL A 121 -7.98 7.79 24.97
N VAL A 122 -8.69 8.45 24.06
CA VAL A 122 -8.35 8.49 22.63
C VAL A 122 -7.58 9.77 22.34
N PRO A 123 -6.32 9.69 21.87
CA PRO A 123 -5.56 10.87 21.49
C PRO A 123 -6.06 11.49 20.19
N ASP A 124 -5.77 12.77 19.97
CA ASP A 124 -6.05 13.49 18.73
C ASP A 124 -5.28 12.92 17.53
N ASN A 125 -4.04 12.46 17.78
CA ASN A 125 -3.19 11.78 16.81
C ASN A 125 -2.55 10.54 17.47
N PRO A 126 -2.55 9.39 16.80
CA PRO A 126 -1.90 8.17 17.29
C PRO A 126 -0.42 8.34 17.68
N SER A 127 0.28 9.29 17.06
CA SER A 127 1.68 9.61 17.40
C SER A 127 1.83 10.22 18.79
N ASN A 128 0.80 10.89 19.32
CA ASN A 128 0.80 11.60 20.60
C ASN A 128 0.51 10.67 21.80
N VAL A 129 0.29 9.39 21.59
CA VAL A 129 -0.02 8.41 22.66
C VAL A 129 1.02 8.42 23.78
N LEU A 130 2.31 8.51 23.45
CA LEU A 130 3.36 8.56 24.48
C LEU A 130 3.36 9.90 25.23
N VAL A 131 3.05 10.99 24.55
CA VAL A 131 2.95 12.31 25.17
C VAL A 131 1.79 12.30 26.13
N VAL A 132 0.61 11.81 25.70
CA VAL A 132 -0.57 11.65 26.55
C VAL A 132 -0.27 10.73 27.73
N GLN A 133 0.29 9.54 27.48
CA GLN A 133 0.66 8.62 28.57
C GLN A 133 1.62 9.26 29.57
N HIS A 134 2.66 9.94 29.08
CA HIS A 134 3.62 10.63 29.95
C HIS A 134 2.93 11.73 30.78
N SER A 135 2.04 12.51 30.17
CA SER A 135 1.26 13.51 30.88
C SER A 135 0.35 12.91 31.96
N LEU A 136 -0.21 11.71 31.70
CA LEU A 136 -1.04 10.99 32.66
C LEU A 136 -0.24 10.34 33.80
N THR A 137 0.98 9.92 33.53
CA THR A 137 1.84 9.25 34.54
C THR A 137 2.71 10.19 35.34
N SER A 138 3.01 11.39 34.81
CA SER A 138 3.94 12.37 35.42
C SER A 138 3.32 13.74 35.60
N GLY A 139 2.03 13.92 35.31
CA GLY A 139 1.32 15.20 35.33
C GLY A 139 0.76 15.61 36.68
N GLY A 140 0.84 14.78 37.71
CA GLY A 140 0.38 15.09 39.04
C GLY A 140 1.28 16.12 39.77
N SER A 141 0.70 16.85 40.73
CA SER A 141 1.32 17.97 41.43
C SER A 141 2.63 17.64 42.20
N GLN A 142 2.97 16.33 42.32
CA GLN A 142 4.19 15.85 43.01
C GLN A 142 5.00 14.89 42.11
N GLY A 143 4.85 14.96 40.80
CA GLY A 143 5.56 14.09 39.84
C GLY A 143 5.03 12.66 39.79
N GLY A 144 3.79 12.43 40.24
CA GLY A 144 3.06 11.18 40.19
C GLY A 144 1.97 11.18 39.12
N MET A 145 1.05 10.21 39.21
CA MET A 145 -0.11 10.13 38.31
C MET A 145 -0.97 11.40 38.39
N LEU A 146 -1.65 11.72 37.31
CA LEU A 146 -2.48 12.94 37.18
C LEU A 146 -3.50 13.07 38.33
N ASP A 147 -4.13 12.00 38.77
CA ASP A 147 -5.03 11.92 39.91
C ASP A 147 -4.66 10.73 40.81
N ALA A 148 -4.83 10.90 42.13
CA ALA A 148 -4.56 9.87 43.14
C ALA A 148 -5.46 8.63 43.01
N MET A 149 -6.62 8.74 42.37
CA MET A 149 -7.55 7.64 42.14
C MET A 149 -7.20 6.81 40.87
N ILE A 150 -6.21 7.22 40.09
CA ILE A 150 -5.65 6.41 39.01
C ILE A 150 -4.74 5.33 39.61
N GLN A 151 -4.98 4.08 39.28
CA GLN A 151 -4.16 2.96 39.72
C GLN A 151 -3.00 2.69 38.75
N SER A 152 -3.30 2.68 37.47
CA SER A 152 -2.30 2.45 36.42
C SER A 152 -2.75 3.01 35.08
N VAL A 153 -1.78 3.33 34.25
CA VAL A 153 -1.97 3.80 32.88
C VAL A 153 -1.27 2.82 31.96
N SER A 154 -2.02 2.15 31.09
CA SER A 154 -1.48 1.18 30.14
C SER A 154 -1.72 1.63 28.72
N ASN A 155 -0.77 1.39 27.84
CA ASN A 155 -0.97 1.56 26.40
C ASN A 155 -0.73 0.21 25.71
N LYS A 156 -1.57 -0.12 24.75
CA LYS A 156 -1.41 -1.32 23.88
C LYS A 156 -0.38 -1.08 22.76
N ARG A 157 0.62 -0.24 23.00
CA ARG A 157 1.53 0.26 21.94
C ARG A 157 2.58 -0.74 21.46
N THR A 158 2.99 -1.70 22.28
CA THR A 158 4.11 -2.58 21.93
C THR A 158 3.80 -3.41 20.68
N ASP A 159 2.57 -3.90 20.56
CA ASP A 159 2.14 -4.66 19.38
C ASP A 159 1.89 -3.75 18.17
N THR A 160 1.40 -2.54 18.41
CA THR A 160 1.16 -1.53 17.38
C THR A 160 2.46 -1.09 16.70
N LYS A 161 3.55 -0.86 17.45
CA LYS A 161 4.86 -0.48 16.87
C LYS A 161 5.37 -1.54 15.90
N LYS A 162 5.35 -2.81 16.29
CA LYS A 162 5.80 -3.91 15.45
C LYS A 162 5.01 -3.97 14.12
N ILE A 163 3.69 -3.81 14.18
CA ILE A 163 2.84 -3.80 12.98
C ILE A 163 3.20 -2.62 12.08
N LEU A 164 3.41 -1.43 12.65
CA LEU A 164 3.79 -0.23 11.88
C LEU A 164 5.18 -0.35 11.26
N GLU A 165 6.15 -0.92 11.96
CA GLU A 165 7.50 -1.15 11.46
C GLU A 165 7.49 -2.15 10.29
N VAL A 166 6.75 -3.27 10.42
CA VAL A 166 6.60 -4.25 9.35
C VAL A 166 5.88 -3.63 8.14
N THR A 167 4.80 -2.86 8.36
CA THR A 167 4.08 -2.17 7.29
C THR A 167 4.99 -1.20 6.53
N ASN A 168 5.79 -0.42 7.26
CA ASN A 168 6.72 0.52 6.66
C ASN A 168 7.82 -0.20 5.86
N LEU A 169 8.37 -1.28 6.39
CA LEU A 169 9.35 -2.12 5.71
C LEU A 169 8.78 -2.68 4.41
N VAL A 170 7.58 -3.26 4.44
CA VAL A 170 6.89 -3.78 3.24
C VAL A 170 6.69 -2.68 2.21
N THR A 171 6.21 -1.52 2.64
CA THR A 171 5.94 -0.38 1.74
C THR A 171 7.22 0.14 1.08
N ILE A 172 8.30 0.32 1.86
CA ILE A 172 9.59 0.78 1.33
C ILE A 172 10.17 -0.26 0.36
N THR A 173 10.18 -1.53 0.74
CA THR A 173 10.69 -2.60 -0.11
C THR A 173 9.91 -2.69 -1.42
N ALA A 174 8.58 -2.61 -1.38
CA ALA A 174 7.74 -2.59 -2.56
C ALA A 174 8.03 -1.39 -3.47
N ALA A 175 8.19 -0.20 -2.89
CA ALA A 175 8.50 1.02 -3.63
C ALA A 175 9.87 0.92 -4.32
N VAL A 176 10.92 0.51 -3.59
CA VAL A 176 12.27 0.34 -4.14
C VAL A 176 12.27 -0.69 -5.27
N LEU A 177 11.65 -1.85 -5.07
CA LEU A 177 11.57 -2.90 -6.08
C LEU A 177 10.83 -2.42 -7.33
N THR A 178 9.71 -1.72 -7.17
CA THR A 178 8.94 -1.15 -8.28
C THR A 178 9.77 -0.14 -9.08
N VAL A 179 10.49 0.75 -8.41
CA VAL A 179 11.37 1.74 -9.08
C VAL A 179 12.48 1.04 -9.85
N LEU A 180 13.18 0.07 -9.23
CA LEU A 180 14.26 -0.66 -9.88
C LEU A 180 13.77 -1.43 -11.11
N LEU A 181 12.65 -2.13 -11.00
CA LEU A 181 12.06 -2.87 -12.12
C LEU A 181 11.58 -1.93 -13.23
N THR A 182 11.03 -0.77 -12.89
CA THR A 182 10.64 0.25 -13.87
C THR A 182 11.84 0.77 -14.64
N ILE A 183 12.94 1.08 -13.95
CA ILE A 183 14.20 1.52 -14.57
C ILE A 183 14.73 0.40 -15.50
N ALA A 184 14.78 -0.83 -15.01
CA ALA A 184 15.23 -1.98 -15.80
C ALA A 184 14.39 -2.17 -17.07
N SER A 185 13.04 -2.06 -16.95
CA SER A 185 12.12 -2.15 -18.09
C SER A 185 12.37 -1.04 -19.12
N VAL A 186 12.50 0.20 -18.66
CA VAL A 186 12.80 1.35 -19.54
C VAL A 186 14.12 1.14 -20.28
N LEU A 187 15.17 0.70 -19.59
CA LEU A 187 16.48 0.44 -20.18
C LEU A 187 16.43 -0.71 -21.19
N LEU A 188 15.71 -1.78 -20.87
CA LEU A 188 15.61 -2.93 -21.78
C LEU A 188 14.81 -2.57 -23.03
N ILE A 189 13.70 -1.86 -22.90
CA ILE A 189 12.92 -1.36 -24.04
C ILE A 189 13.77 -0.44 -24.89
N ALA A 190 14.50 0.50 -24.27
CA ALA A 190 15.41 1.40 -24.97
C ALA A 190 16.49 0.63 -25.77
N ASN A 191 17.07 -0.42 -25.18
CA ASN A 191 18.04 -1.27 -25.85
C ASN A 191 17.42 -2.08 -27.00
N THR A 192 16.23 -2.62 -26.82
CA THR A 192 15.48 -3.35 -27.86
C THR A 192 15.19 -2.45 -29.06
N ILE A 193 14.73 -1.23 -28.83
CA ILE A 193 14.46 -0.26 -29.89
C ILE A 193 15.75 0.15 -30.60
N ARG A 194 16.85 0.31 -29.85
CA ARG A 194 18.16 0.58 -30.44
C ARG A 194 18.60 -0.55 -31.39
N LEU A 195 18.46 -1.79 -30.98
CA LEU A 195 18.75 -2.96 -31.83
C LEU A 195 17.85 -3.01 -33.06
N SER A 196 16.57 -2.71 -32.91
CA SER A 196 15.62 -2.63 -34.03
C SER A 196 16.00 -1.54 -35.04
N LEU A 197 16.44 -0.37 -34.55
CA LEU A 197 16.96 0.72 -35.37
C LEU A 197 18.22 0.31 -36.13
N TYR A 198 19.19 -0.34 -35.48
CA TYR A 198 20.40 -0.83 -36.15
C TYR A 198 20.10 -1.85 -37.25
N ALA A 199 19.16 -2.76 -37.02
CA ALA A 199 18.75 -3.74 -38.02
C ALA A 199 18.14 -3.09 -39.27
N ARG A 200 17.56 -1.90 -39.13
CA ARG A 200 16.89 -1.14 -40.22
C ARG A 200 17.63 0.14 -40.63
N ARG A 201 18.91 0.25 -40.29
CA ARG A 201 19.69 1.49 -40.56
C ARG A 201 19.63 1.95 -42.01
N ARG A 202 19.69 1.02 -42.99
CA ARG A 202 19.62 1.32 -44.44
C ARG A 202 18.27 1.92 -44.83
N GLU A 203 17.18 1.40 -44.27
CA GLU A 203 15.81 1.92 -44.52
C GLU A 203 15.69 3.35 -43.96
N VAL A 204 16.26 3.60 -42.78
CA VAL A 204 16.27 4.92 -42.13
C VAL A 204 17.14 5.92 -42.93
N GLU A 205 18.30 5.51 -43.45
CA GLU A 205 19.15 6.35 -44.31
C GLU A 205 18.41 6.74 -45.59
N VAL A 206 17.78 5.83 -46.28
CA VAL A 206 16.96 6.12 -47.48
C VAL A 206 15.83 7.09 -47.14
N MET A 207 15.12 6.90 -46.04
CA MET A 207 14.06 7.84 -45.61
C MET A 207 14.61 9.25 -45.35
N LYS A 208 15.79 9.37 -44.74
CA LYS A 208 16.46 10.68 -44.53
C LYS A 208 16.86 11.34 -45.85
N LEU A 209 17.36 10.57 -46.81
CA LEU A 209 17.75 11.07 -48.14
C LEU A 209 16.55 11.62 -48.92
N VAL A 210 15.36 11.04 -48.75
CA VAL A 210 14.10 11.50 -49.37
C VAL A 210 13.47 12.68 -48.61
N GLY A 211 14.09 13.13 -47.49
CA GLY A 211 13.63 14.28 -46.71
C GLY A 211 12.60 13.97 -45.62
N ALA A 212 12.50 12.71 -45.18
CA ALA A 212 11.64 12.38 -44.06
C ALA A 212 12.11 13.06 -42.76
N THR A 213 11.17 13.64 -42.02
CA THR A 213 11.46 14.26 -40.71
C THR A 213 11.80 13.23 -39.66
N ASP A 214 12.67 13.60 -38.70
CA ASP A 214 13.05 12.71 -37.59
C ASP A 214 11.83 12.18 -36.83
N TRP A 215 10.76 12.98 -36.72
CA TRP A 215 9.51 12.58 -36.07
C TRP A 215 8.80 11.46 -36.83
N PHE A 216 8.78 11.53 -38.15
CA PHE A 216 8.18 10.48 -38.99
C PHE A 216 8.93 9.16 -38.87
N ILE A 217 10.27 9.22 -38.77
CA ILE A 217 11.13 8.04 -38.58
C ILE A 217 10.91 7.41 -37.19
N ARG A 218 10.62 8.23 -36.16
CA ARG A 218 10.44 7.75 -34.76
C ARG A 218 9.12 7.05 -34.51
N TRP A 219 8.03 7.46 -35.17
CA TRP A 219 6.68 6.97 -34.88
C TRP A 219 6.54 5.44 -34.89
N PRO A 220 7.05 4.68 -35.88
CA PRO A 220 6.96 3.23 -35.90
C PRO A 220 7.52 2.57 -34.64
N PHE A 221 8.65 3.05 -34.15
CA PHE A 221 9.32 2.50 -32.97
C PHE A 221 8.59 2.86 -31.65
N VAL A 222 7.98 4.03 -31.58
CA VAL A 222 7.15 4.42 -30.43
C VAL A 222 5.90 3.53 -30.38
N ILE A 223 5.27 3.28 -31.53
CA ILE A 223 4.11 2.38 -31.63
C ILE A 223 4.50 0.94 -31.27
N GLU A 224 5.67 0.47 -31.71
CA GLU A 224 6.20 -0.85 -31.34
C GLU A 224 6.35 -0.95 -29.81
N GLY A 225 6.93 0.05 -29.16
CA GLY A 225 7.03 0.11 -27.69
C GLY A 225 5.65 0.08 -27.01
N ILE A 226 4.70 0.89 -27.48
CA ILE A 226 3.34 0.93 -26.93
C ILE A 226 2.64 -0.43 -27.05
N ILE A 227 2.80 -1.12 -28.18
CA ILE A 227 2.22 -2.46 -28.38
C ILE A 227 2.82 -3.47 -27.39
N VAL A 228 4.14 -3.44 -27.20
CA VAL A 228 4.83 -4.32 -26.23
C VAL A 228 4.33 -4.02 -24.81
N GLY A 229 4.20 -2.74 -24.45
CA GLY A 229 3.69 -2.32 -23.15
C GLY A 229 2.24 -2.74 -22.90
N ALA A 230 1.38 -2.54 -23.90
CA ALA A 230 -0.03 -2.95 -23.83
C ALA A 230 -0.18 -4.47 -23.76
N ALA A 231 0.58 -5.22 -24.56
CA ALA A 231 0.57 -6.68 -24.51
C ALA A 231 1.05 -7.22 -23.16
N GLY A 232 2.14 -6.64 -22.61
CA GLY A 232 2.63 -6.97 -21.26
C GLY A 232 1.59 -6.68 -20.19
N ALA A 233 0.89 -5.53 -20.28
CA ALA A 233 -0.17 -5.17 -19.35
C ALA A 233 -1.37 -6.14 -19.42
N LEU A 234 -1.81 -6.50 -20.63
CA LEU A 234 -2.90 -7.46 -20.82
C LEU A 234 -2.56 -8.84 -20.23
N LEU A 235 -1.34 -9.31 -20.45
CA LEU A 235 -0.87 -10.56 -19.87
C LEU A 235 -0.79 -10.49 -18.35
N ALA A 236 -0.27 -9.38 -17.79
CA ALA A 236 -0.22 -9.16 -16.34
C ALA A 236 -1.62 -9.16 -15.72
N ILE A 237 -2.57 -8.46 -16.35
CA ILE A 237 -3.97 -8.42 -15.91
C ILE A 237 -4.61 -9.82 -15.97
N ALA A 238 -4.35 -10.58 -17.02
CA ALA A 238 -4.85 -11.95 -17.15
C ALA A 238 -4.32 -12.85 -16.02
N VAL A 239 -3.01 -12.83 -15.76
CA VAL A 239 -2.38 -13.59 -14.66
C VAL A 239 -2.94 -13.17 -13.30
N LEU A 240 -3.00 -11.86 -13.02
CA LEU A 240 -3.53 -11.35 -11.76
C LEU A 240 -5.02 -11.64 -11.59
N GLY A 241 -5.79 -11.57 -12.67
CA GLY A 241 -7.21 -11.92 -12.67
C GLY A 241 -7.45 -13.39 -12.36
N VAL A 242 -6.69 -14.29 -12.99
CA VAL A 242 -6.72 -15.73 -12.68
C VAL A 242 -6.30 -15.97 -11.22
N THR A 243 -5.23 -15.35 -10.76
CA THR A 243 -4.76 -15.49 -9.38
C THR A 243 -5.81 -15.01 -8.38
N LYS A 244 -6.49 -13.90 -8.69
CA LYS A 244 -7.58 -13.39 -7.85
C LYS A 244 -8.72 -14.40 -7.75
N VAL A 245 -9.25 -14.86 -8.86
CA VAL A 245 -10.43 -15.76 -8.89
C VAL A 245 -10.08 -17.15 -8.36
N ALA A 246 -8.90 -17.70 -8.69
CA ALA A 246 -8.52 -19.06 -8.33
C ALA A 246 -8.00 -19.20 -6.89
N LEU A 247 -7.35 -18.15 -6.35
CA LEU A 247 -6.69 -18.22 -5.05
C LEU A 247 -7.31 -17.26 -4.02
N LEU A 248 -7.48 -15.98 -4.36
CA LEU A 248 -7.87 -14.97 -3.36
C LEU A 248 -9.35 -15.05 -3.00
N ASP A 249 -10.25 -15.18 -3.98
CA ASP A 249 -11.68 -15.22 -3.73
C ASP A 249 -12.11 -16.46 -2.90
N PRO A 250 -11.61 -17.69 -3.15
CA PRO A 250 -11.89 -18.84 -2.29
C PRO A 250 -11.32 -18.70 -0.87
N LEU A 251 -10.12 -18.14 -0.72
CA LEU A 251 -9.55 -17.89 0.62
C LEU A 251 -10.38 -16.86 1.41
N ALA A 252 -10.77 -15.77 0.78
CA ALA A 252 -11.57 -14.73 1.42
C ALA A 252 -12.95 -15.23 1.88
N ASN A 253 -13.57 -16.11 1.10
CA ASN A 253 -14.88 -16.70 1.42
C ASN A 253 -14.82 -17.74 2.54
N ASN A 254 -13.74 -18.49 2.65
CA ASN A 254 -13.58 -19.55 3.64
C ASN A 254 -12.99 -19.07 4.98
N TRP A 255 -12.32 -17.92 4.99
CA TRP A 255 -11.69 -17.37 6.18
C TRP A 255 -12.32 -16.02 6.54
N SER A 256 -13.49 -16.08 7.20
CA SER A 256 -14.23 -14.91 7.69
C SER A 256 -13.47 -14.03 8.68
N LEU A 257 -12.31 -14.49 9.18
CA LEU A 257 -11.43 -13.77 10.09
C LEU A 257 -10.53 -12.74 9.36
N ILE A 258 -10.34 -12.89 8.05
CA ILE A 258 -9.64 -11.90 7.24
C ILE A 258 -10.73 -11.00 6.65
N ALA A 259 -11.18 -10.02 7.43
CA ALA A 259 -11.98 -8.92 6.89
C ALA A 259 -11.24 -8.39 5.67
N ALA A 260 -11.83 -8.58 4.48
CA ALA A 260 -11.19 -8.21 3.23
C ALA A 260 -10.77 -6.73 3.32
N PRO A 261 -9.47 -6.43 3.34
CA PRO A 261 -9.04 -5.05 3.47
C PRO A 261 -9.60 -4.28 2.28
N GLN A 262 -10.05 -3.04 2.51
CA GLN A 262 -10.55 -2.17 1.45
C GLN A 262 -9.39 -1.86 0.50
N THR A 263 -9.26 -2.68 -0.53
CA THR A 263 -8.32 -2.45 -1.63
C THR A 263 -9.04 -1.78 -2.79
N ILE A 264 -8.29 -1.12 -3.68
CA ILE A 264 -8.88 -0.54 -4.89
C ILE A 264 -9.63 -1.62 -5.68
N PRO A 265 -10.75 -1.26 -6.32
CA PRO A 265 -11.47 -2.19 -7.16
C PRO A 265 -10.58 -2.68 -8.31
N PHE A 266 -10.72 -3.94 -8.70
CA PHE A 266 -9.91 -4.57 -9.75
C PHE A 266 -9.92 -3.77 -11.06
N THR A 267 -11.03 -3.12 -11.38
CA THR A 267 -11.15 -2.24 -12.56
C THR A 267 -10.21 -1.04 -12.51
N ALA A 268 -10.03 -0.42 -11.34
CA ALA A 268 -9.07 0.66 -11.17
C ALA A 268 -7.62 0.16 -11.26
N LEU A 269 -7.33 -1.03 -10.70
CA LEU A 269 -6.02 -1.68 -10.85
C LEU A 269 -5.69 -1.93 -12.32
N VAL A 270 -6.66 -2.44 -13.11
CA VAL A 270 -6.51 -2.63 -14.56
C VAL A 270 -6.12 -1.32 -15.25
N ALA A 271 -6.82 -0.22 -14.96
CA ALA A 271 -6.52 1.09 -15.54
C ALA A 271 -5.09 1.57 -15.19
N VAL A 272 -4.67 1.38 -13.94
CA VAL A 272 -3.32 1.72 -13.49
C VAL A 272 -2.27 0.88 -14.21
N LEU A 273 -2.47 -0.43 -14.35
CA LEU A 273 -1.51 -1.33 -15.01
C LEU A 273 -1.37 -1.03 -16.50
N VAL A 274 -2.49 -0.78 -17.20
CA VAL A 274 -2.44 -0.37 -18.62
C VAL A 274 -1.73 0.96 -18.77
N GLY A 275 -2.08 1.95 -17.95
CA GLY A 275 -1.43 3.26 -17.95
C GLY A 275 0.06 3.17 -17.68
N ALA A 276 0.46 2.41 -16.67
CA ALA A 276 1.87 2.20 -16.32
C ALA A 276 2.63 1.48 -17.45
N GLY A 277 2.06 0.40 -18.03
CA GLY A 277 2.68 -0.34 -19.12
C GLY A 277 2.93 0.52 -20.36
N VAL A 278 1.94 1.30 -20.76
CA VAL A 278 2.04 2.25 -21.88
C VAL A 278 3.05 3.36 -21.56
N MET A 279 3.03 3.92 -20.35
CA MET A 279 3.94 5.00 -19.93
C MET A 279 5.40 4.52 -19.91
N VAL A 280 5.68 3.39 -19.28
CA VAL A 280 7.03 2.80 -19.21
C VAL A 280 7.57 2.53 -20.61
N SER A 281 6.73 1.98 -21.48
CA SER A 281 7.12 1.66 -22.86
C SER A 281 7.32 2.92 -23.71
N ALA A 282 6.49 3.93 -23.56
CA ALA A 282 6.64 5.21 -24.25
C ALA A 282 7.91 5.95 -23.80
N LEU A 283 8.20 5.94 -22.49
CA LEU A 283 9.44 6.52 -21.95
C LEU A 283 10.68 5.79 -22.46
N GLY A 284 10.69 4.46 -22.46
CA GLY A 284 11.79 3.64 -22.95
C GLY A 284 12.07 3.89 -24.44
N SER A 285 11.03 3.94 -25.26
CA SER A 285 11.16 4.23 -26.68
C SER A 285 11.60 5.68 -26.93
N GLY A 286 11.04 6.65 -26.22
CA GLY A 286 11.41 8.08 -26.35
C GLY A 286 12.85 8.38 -25.96
N LEU A 287 13.36 7.78 -24.89
CA LEU A 287 14.75 7.95 -24.43
C LEU A 287 15.75 7.37 -25.43
N SER A 288 15.47 6.19 -25.98
CA SER A 288 16.30 5.55 -27.00
C SER A 288 16.48 6.44 -28.22
N LEU A 289 15.38 7.01 -28.72
CA LEU A 289 15.35 7.79 -29.95
C LEU A 289 16.02 9.16 -29.81
N ARG A 290 15.94 9.82 -28.65
CA ARG A 290 16.61 11.11 -28.40
C ARG A 290 18.13 11.02 -28.49
N ARG A 291 18.71 9.92 -28.05
CA ARG A 291 20.17 9.74 -28.02
C ARG A 291 20.75 9.34 -29.38
N PHE A 292 19.96 8.68 -30.22
CA PHE A 292 20.42 8.12 -31.51
C PHE A 292 20.39 9.12 -32.66
N LEU A 293 19.46 10.09 -32.65
CA LEU A 293 19.30 11.06 -33.73
C LEU A 293 20.06 12.39 -33.53
N ARG A 294 20.84 12.47 -32.46
CA ARG A 294 21.75 13.61 -32.18
C ARG A 294 23.18 13.40 -32.71
N VAL A 295 23.43 12.35 -33.48
CA VAL A 295 24.71 12.09 -34.16
C VAL A 295 24.56 12.38 -35.63
#